data_c13fb68e545e512aa5a15dce5a291acc
#
_entry.id   c13fb68e545e512aa5a15dce5a291acc
#
_cell.length_a   1.000
_cell.length_b   1.000
_cell.length_c   1.000
_cell.angle_alpha   90.00
_cell.angle_beta   90.00
_cell.angle_gamma   90.00
#
_symmetry.space_group_name_H-M   'P 1'
#
loop_
_entity.id
_entity.type
_entity.pdbx_description
1 polymer ?
#
loop_
_entity_poly.entity_id
_entity_poly.type
_entity_poly.pdbx_seq_one_letter_code
_entity_poly.pdbx_strand_id
1 'polypeptide(L)'
;MKQNFFRELTSGFEGKEILLEGLRKSCNIVGATMGYRGSNNMFEQVSGLPLITSDGWDSLQELFWEDPIESQAVNILKECCKKTFEIIGDNTTTTCVLTLAFFENSVDALRNGKSAIEIKEEIEKSVDKICDYIDSIAIPLDKKLTYDVAKTSTHGSDELAQIITDAYEQAGEFGVVSHERSYTDETYIKKVEGHPVEAGFTDEMYINNPTYQTCEFDNPMVLLSMNQIKDYNQIAPFI
;
A
#
# COMPACT_ATOMS: atom_id res chain seq x y z
N MET A 1 8.31 3.81 40.22
CA MET A 1 7.18 4.68 39.93
C MET A 1 6.20 3.86 39.07
N LYS A 2 4.98 3.59 39.55
CA LYS A 2 3.91 3.01 38.74
C LYS A 2 3.42 4.12 37.83
N GLN A 3 3.75 4.07 36.53
CA GLN A 3 3.10 4.90 35.51
C GLN A 3 1.63 4.46 35.49
N ASN A 4 0.76 5.29 36.05
CA ASN A 4 -0.68 5.15 35.87
C ASN A 4 -0.95 5.55 34.40
N PHE A 5 -1.09 4.57 33.53
CA PHE A 5 -1.63 4.77 32.19
C PHE A 5 -3.13 5.05 32.32
N PHE A 6 -3.48 6.32 32.47
CA PHE A 6 -4.86 6.75 32.28
C PHE A 6 -5.14 6.68 30.77
N ARG A 7 -6.05 5.81 30.36
CA ARG A 7 -6.62 5.87 29.03
C ARG A 7 -7.67 6.97 29.03
N GLU A 8 -7.49 7.95 28.18
CA GLU A 8 -8.51 8.96 27.95
C GLU A 8 -9.72 8.31 27.28
N LEU A 9 -10.90 8.53 27.86
CA LEU A 9 -12.16 8.00 27.34
C LEU A 9 -13.01 9.16 26.87
N THR A 10 -13.32 9.19 25.58
CA THR A 10 -14.34 10.06 25.03
C THR A 10 -15.44 9.22 24.37
N SER A 11 -16.65 9.71 24.38
CA SER A 11 -17.80 8.97 23.86
C SER A 11 -18.80 9.90 23.17
N GLY A 12 -19.74 9.30 22.46
CA GLY A 12 -20.81 10.03 21.81
C GLY A 12 -20.36 10.87 20.60
N PHE A 13 -20.97 12.02 20.46
CA PHE A 13 -20.76 12.88 19.31
C PHE A 13 -19.45 13.68 19.39
N GLU A 14 -19.08 14.11 20.60
CA GLU A 14 -17.84 14.83 20.87
C GLU A 14 -16.59 14.06 20.42
N GLY A 15 -16.52 12.78 20.73
CA GLY A 15 -15.41 11.93 20.30
C GLY A 15 -15.29 11.83 18.77
N LYS A 16 -16.44 11.85 18.05
CA LYS A 16 -16.44 11.85 16.58
C LYS A 16 -15.93 13.16 16.01
N GLU A 17 -16.21 14.29 16.67
CA GLU A 17 -15.71 15.61 16.22
C GLU A 17 -14.20 15.73 16.42
N ILE A 18 -13.66 15.25 17.53
CA ILE A 18 -12.20 15.23 17.77
C ILE A 18 -11.49 14.32 16.73
N LEU A 19 -12.06 13.13 16.49
CA LEU A 19 -11.55 12.24 15.44
C LEU A 19 -11.59 12.89 14.06
N LEU A 20 -12.68 13.60 13.73
CA LEU A 20 -12.81 14.31 12.46
C LEU A 20 -11.74 15.39 12.31
N GLU A 21 -11.45 16.12 13.37
CA GLU A 21 -10.39 17.13 13.35
C GLU A 21 -9.01 16.51 13.14
N GLY A 22 -8.70 15.40 13.83
CA GLY A 22 -7.47 14.64 13.62
C GLY A 22 -7.35 14.11 12.18
N LEU A 23 -8.46 13.61 11.59
CA LEU A 23 -8.50 13.19 10.19
C LEU A 23 -8.26 14.37 9.25
N ARG A 24 -8.91 15.51 9.45
CA ARG A 24 -8.72 16.72 8.62
C ARG A 24 -7.26 17.18 8.61
N LYS A 25 -6.66 17.33 9.80
CA LYS A 25 -5.26 17.74 9.92
C LYS A 25 -4.34 16.78 9.18
N SER A 26 -4.51 15.49 9.40
CA SER A 26 -3.67 14.46 8.80
C SER A 26 -3.85 14.38 7.28
N CYS A 27 -5.10 14.34 6.81
CA CYS A 27 -5.38 14.24 5.38
C CYS A 27 -4.99 15.51 4.60
N ASN A 28 -4.99 16.69 5.22
CA ASN A 28 -4.49 17.90 4.58
C ASN A 28 -2.99 17.84 4.32
N ILE A 29 -2.22 17.27 5.25
CA ILE A 29 -0.77 17.09 5.09
C ILE A 29 -0.50 16.02 4.02
N VAL A 30 -1.11 14.84 4.16
CA VAL A 30 -0.92 13.74 3.21
C VAL A 30 -1.46 14.10 1.83
N GLY A 31 -2.61 14.74 1.74
CA GLY A 31 -3.25 15.15 0.50
C GLY A 31 -2.44 16.19 -0.29
N ALA A 32 -1.57 16.97 0.37
CA ALA A 32 -0.68 17.90 -0.30
C ALA A 32 0.32 17.22 -1.25
N THR A 33 0.61 15.94 -1.05
CA THR A 33 1.50 15.15 -1.93
C THR A 33 0.77 14.62 -3.18
N MET A 34 -0.56 14.77 -3.27
CA MET A 34 -1.37 14.12 -4.28
C MET A 34 -1.16 14.70 -5.68
N GLY A 35 -0.99 13.79 -6.65
CA GLY A 35 -1.03 14.09 -8.08
C GLY A 35 0.25 14.72 -8.63
N TYR A 36 0.20 15.06 -9.92
CA TYR A 36 1.35 15.59 -10.68
C TYR A 36 1.97 16.88 -10.11
N ARG A 37 1.18 17.68 -9.40
CA ARG A 37 1.63 18.91 -8.75
C ARG A 37 1.73 18.76 -7.23
N GLY A 38 1.81 17.54 -6.74
CA GLY A 38 2.00 17.27 -5.33
C GLY A 38 3.25 17.97 -4.78
N SER A 39 3.15 18.48 -3.57
CA SER A 39 4.27 19.10 -2.85
C SER A 39 4.96 18.11 -1.94
N ASN A 40 6.22 18.37 -1.61
CA ASN A 40 6.93 17.59 -0.61
C ASN A 40 6.50 18.03 0.79
N ASN A 41 6.40 17.07 1.68
CA ASN A 41 6.30 17.29 3.12
C ASN A 41 7.70 17.21 3.74
N MET A 42 7.92 18.00 4.79
CA MET A 42 9.17 18.00 5.54
C MET A 42 8.89 17.72 7.02
N PHE A 43 9.55 16.71 7.55
CA PHE A 43 9.41 16.28 8.94
C PHE A 43 10.72 16.46 9.69
N GLU A 44 10.62 17.03 10.90
CA GLU A 44 11.76 17.10 11.80
C GLU A 44 12.17 15.70 12.27
N GLN A 45 13.47 15.42 12.27
CA GLN A 45 14.01 14.18 12.82
C GLN A 45 14.71 14.47 14.15
N VAL A 46 14.63 13.53 15.10
CA VAL A 46 15.27 13.66 16.42
C VAL A 46 16.78 13.84 16.29
N SER A 47 17.38 13.28 15.25
CA SER A 47 18.79 13.46 14.93
C SER A 47 19.01 13.43 13.41
N GLY A 48 19.84 14.34 12.91
CA GLY A 48 20.19 14.40 11.49
C GLY A 48 19.45 15.47 10.69
N LEU A 49 19.34 15.25 9.38
CA LEU A 49 18.62 16.15 8.48
C LEU A 49 17.12 15.85 8.50
N PRO A 50 16.27 16.84 8.22
CA PRO A 50 14.84 16.62 8.13
C PRO A 50 14.51 15.60 7.02
N LEU A 51 13.50 14.77 7.26
CA LEU A 51 12.93 13.90 6.23
C LEU A 51 12.10 14.74 5.27
N ILE A 52 12.42 14.68 3.99
CA ILE A 52 11.64 15.32 2.92
C ILE A 52 11.11 14.22 2.03
N THR A 53 9.79 14.14 1.90
CA THR A 53 9.12 13.12 1.07
C THR A 53 7.95 13.71 0.31
N SER A 54 7.74 13.22 -0.91
CA SER A 54 6.53 13.44 -1.71
C SER A 54 5.55 12.26 -1.61
N ASP A 55 5.94 11.19 -0.92
CA ASP A 55 5.11 10.00 -0.75
C ASP A 55 4.11 10.20 0.39
N GLY A 56 2.83 9.86 0.11
CA GLY A 56 1.76 9.99 1.08
C GLY A 56 1.85 8.98 2.21
N TRP A 57 2.33 7.76 1.93
CA TRP A 57 2.52 6.73 2.95
C TRP A 57 3.64 7.10 3.91
N ASP A 58 4.79 7.52 3.40
CA ASP A 58 5.90 8.01 4.23
C ASP A 58 5.45 9.18 5.11
N SER A 59 4.75 10.15 4.49
CA SER A 59 4.19 11.29 5.23
C SER A 59 3.27 10.84 6.35
N LEU A 60 2.40 9.86 6.11
CA LEU A 60 1.47 9.35 7.11
C LEU A 60 2.18 8.62 8.26
N GLN A 61 3.29 7.93 7.99
CA GLN A 61 4.07 7.22 9.01
C GLN A 61 4.65 8.17 10.05
N GLU A 62 5.09 9.36 9.64
CA GLU A 62 5.69 10.37 10.51
C GLU A 62 4.67 11.17 11.32
N LEU A 63 3.37 11.09 10.97
CA LEU A 63 2.34 11.87 11.67
C LEU A 63 1.98 11.28 13.04
N PHE A 64 1.91 12.17 14.01
CA PHE A 64 1.31 11.96 15.32
C PHE A 64 0.81 13.30 15.86
N TRP A 65 -0.17 13.27 16.76
CA TRP A 65 -0.71 14.46 17.42
C TRP A 65 -0.53 14.36 18.93
N GLU A 66 -0.41 15.49 19.58
CA GLU A 66 -0.30 15.53 21.06
C GLU A 66 -1.58 15.04 21.73
N ASP A 67 -2.75 15.38 21.15
CA ASP A 67 -4.02 14.86 21.62
C ASP A 67 -4.15 13.36 21.32
N PRO A 68 -4.41 12.52 22.34
CA PRO A 68 -4.46 11.06 22.15
C PRO A 68 -5.58 10.61 21.23
N ILE A 69 -6.71 11.35 21.16
CA ILE A 69 -7.86 10.99 20.33
C ILE A 69 -7.62 11.41 18.89
N GLU A 70 -7.08 12.60 18.65
CA GLU A 70 -6.62 13.01 17.33
C GLU A 70 -5.55 12.03 16.79
N SER A 71 -4.68 11.55 17.65
CA SER A 71 -3.68 10.53 17.29
C SER A 71 -4.31 9.19 16.89
N GLN A 72 -5.47 8.81 17.45
CA GLN A 72 -6.20 7.63 16.99
C GLN A 72 -6.72 7.80 15.55
N ALA A 73 -7.03 9.02 15.11
CA ALA A 73 -7.39 9.28 13.72
C ALA A 73 -6.25 8.92 12.76
N VAL A 74 -5.00 9.27 13.12
CA VAL A 74 -3.80 8.86 12.35
C VAL A 74 -3.68 7.33 12.29
N ASN A 75 -3.88 6.63 13.42
CA ASN A 75 -3.82 5.18 13.46
C ASN A 75 -4.88 4.52 12.55
N ILE A 76 -6.10 5.06 12.53
CA ILE A 76 -7.16 4.61 11.63
C ILE A 76 -6.73 4.79 10.16
N LEU A 77 -6.18 5.95 9.81
CA LEU A 77 -5.66 6.19 8.45
C LEU A 77 -4.53 5.22 8.10
N LYS A 78 -3.57 4.99 9.01
CA LYS A 78 -2.47 4.04 8.80
C LYS A 78 -3.00 2.64 8.52
N GLU A 79 -3.99 2.16 9.25
CA GLU A 79 -4.61 0.86 9.02
C GLU A 79 -5.35 0.78 7.68
N CYS A 80 -6.11 1.81 7.32
CA CYS A 80 -6.80 1.87 6.03
C CYS A 80 -5.80 1.87 4.86
N CYS A 81 -4.80 2.72 4.92
CA CYS A 81 -3.78 2.84 3.88
C CYS A 81 -2.92 1.57 3.76
N LYS A 82 -2.57 0.95 4.89
CA LYS A 82 -1.82 -0.30 4.91
C LYS A 82 -2.57 -1.40 4.15
N LYS A 83 -3.87 -1.58 4.42
CA LYS A 83 -4.70 -2.56 3.71
C LYS A 83 -4.77 -2.29 2.21
N THR A 84 -4.91 -1.03 1.82
CA THR A 84 -4.90 -0.64 0.40
C THR A 84 -3.56 -0.95 -0.24
N PHE A 85 -2.46 -0.58 0.42
CA PHE A 85 -1.10 -0.83 -0.06
C PHE A 85 -0.79 -2.34 -0.20
N GLU A 86 -1.19 -3.16 0.76
CA GLU A 86 -1.00 -4.62 0.71
C GLU A 86 -1.72 -5.29 -0.47
N ILE A 87 -2.83 -4.71 -0.94
CA ILE A 87 -3.64 -5.27 -2.04
C ILE A 87 -3.20 -4.71 -3.40
N ILE A 88 -2.92 -3.41 -3.47
CA ILE A 88 -2.75 -2.67 -4.72
C ILE A 88 -1.30 -2.22 -4.92
N GLY A 89 -0.54 -2.00 -3.85
CA GLY A 89 0.81 -1.44 -3.87
C GLY A 89 0.87 0.08 -4.02
N ASP A 90 -0.27 0.78 -4.07
CA ASP A 90 -0.38 2.23 -4.28
C ASP A 90 -1.70 2.78 -3.70
N ASN A 91 -2.04 4.03 -4.05
CA ASN A 91 -3.28 4.73 -3.70
C ASN A 91 -3.46 5.07 -2.21
N THR A 92 -2.40 5.13 -1.44
CA THR A 92 -2.44 5.48 -0.01
C THR A 92 -2.96 6.91 0.21
N THR A 93 -2.49 7.89 -0.56
CA THR A 93 -2.96 9.28 -0.50
C THR A 93 -4.45 9.39 -0.88
N THR A 94 -4.88 8.69 -1.92
CA THR A 94 -6.30 8.63 -2.33
C THR A 94 -7.16 8.04 -1.23
N THR A 95 -6.68 6.97 -0.58
CA THR A 95 -7.37 6.34 0.57
C THR A 95 -7.54 7.32 1.73
N CYS A 96 -6.53 8.13 2.05
CA CYS A 96 -6.65 9.18 3.08
C CYS A 96 -7.76 10.17 2.74
N VAL A 97 -7.75 10.71 1.52
CA VAL A 97 -8.74 11.71 1.07
C VAL A 97 -10.15 11.14 1.08
N LEU A 98 -10.34 9.92 0.58
CA LEU A 98 -11.64 9.25 0.59
C LEU A 98 -12.11 8.94 2.02
N THR A 99 -11.22 8.48 2.91
CA THR A 99 -11.56 8.21 4.31
C THR A 99 -12.06 9.46 5.00
N LEU A 100 -11.38 10.60 4.81
CA LEU A 100 -11.85 11.88 5.34
C LEU A 100 -13.24 12.24 4.79
N ALA A 101 -13.42 12.17 3.47
CA ALA A 101 -14.68 12.54 2.83
C ALA A 101 -15.86 11.66 3.33
N PHE A 102 -15.65 10.34 3.44
CA PHE A 102 -16.66 9.44 3.98
C PHE A 102 -16.98 9.75 5.44
N PHE A 103 -15.96 9.95 6.26
CA PHE A 103 -16.17 10.22 7.69
C PHE A 103 -16.85 11.57 7.93
N GLU A 104 -16.44 12.62 7.24
CA GLU A 104 -17.02 13.96 7.34
C GLU A 104 -18.51 13.96 6.94
N ASN A 105 -18.83 13.41 5.79
CA ASN A 105 -20.24 13.30 5.34
C ASN A 105 -21.06 12.39 6.27
N SER A 106 -20.46 11.37 6.86
CA SER A 106 -21.12 10.49 7.84
C SER A 106 -21.45 11.24 9.12
N VAL A 107 -20.51 12.07 9.63
CA VAL A 107 -20.76 12.90 10.83
C VAL A 107 -21.89 13.90 10.56
N ASP A 108 -21.92 14.51 9.39
CA ASP A 108 -22.99 15.45 9.01
C ASP A 108 -24.34 14.74 8.87
N ALA A 109 -24.37 13.53 8.30
CA ALA A 109 -25.58 12.70 8.23
C ALA A 109 -26.11 12.32 9.63
N LEU A 110 -25.20 11.99 10.56
CA LEU A 110 -25.55 11.74 11.97
C LEU A 110 -26.14 12.98 12.64
N ARG A 111 -25.57 14.18 12.40
CA ARG A 111 -26.12 15.47 12.89
C ARG A 111 -27.54 15.71 12.38
N ASN A 112 -27.82 15.28 11.17
CA ASN A 112 -29.15 15.40 10.54
C ASN A 112 -30.11 14.26 10.94
N GLY A 113 -29.74 13.42 11.92
CA GLY A 113 -30.61 12.41 12.51
C GLY A 113 -30.64 11.05 11.81
N LYS A 114 -29.77 10.79 10.82
CA LYS A 114 -29.61 9.45 10.26
C LYS A 114 -28.93 8.52 11.27
N SER A 115 -29.28 7.24 11.26
CA SER A 115 -28.58 6.25 12.08
C SER A 115 -27.28 5.80 11.42
N ALA A 116 -26.31 5.33 12.23
CA ALA A 116 -25.05 4.82 11.72
C ALA A 116 -25.23 3.60 10.80
N ILE A 117 -26.26 2.80 11.03
CA ILE A 117 -26.58 1.62 10.20
C ILE A 117 -27.05 2.05 8.82
N GLU A 118 -27.98 3.01 8.75
CA GLU A 118 -28.45 3.56 7.48
C GLU A 118 -27.33 4.18 6.66
N ILE A 119 -26.43 4.94 7.33
CA ILE A 119 -25.27 5.56 6.68
C ILE A 119 -24.36 4.47 6.08
N LYS A 120 -24.06 3.42 6.85
CA LYS A 120 -23.25 2.30 6.39
C LYS A 120 -23.85 1.67 5.12
N GLU A 121 -25.14 1.33 5.15
CA GLU A 121 -25.83 0.72 4.01
C GLU A 121 -25.83 1.64 2.77
N GLU A 122 -26.01 2.95 2.96
CA GLU A 122 -25.98 3.92 1.87
C GLU A 122 -24.59 4.03 1.25
N ILE A 123 -23.51 3.99 2.08
CA ILE A 123 -22.13 4.00 1.62
C ILE A 123 -21.84 2.74 0.80
N GLU A 124 -22.18 1.55 1.32
CA GLU A 124 -21.94 0.27 0.63
C GLU A 124 -22.62 0.26 -0.75
N LYS A 125 -23.90 0.62 -0.82
CA LYS A 125 -24.65 0.72 -2.10
C LYS A 125 -24.07 1.77 -3.07
N SER A 126 -23.47 2.83 -2.54
CA SER A 126 -22.87 3.89 -3.37
C SER A 126 -21.52 3.44 -3.91
N VAL A 127 -20.72 2.72 -3.10
CA VAL A 127 -19.44 2.15 -3.51
C VAL A 127 -19.66 1.16 -4.65
N ASP A 128 -20.62 0.24 -4.55
CA ASP A 128 -20.93 -0.73 -5.62
C ASP A 128 -21.21 -0.02 -6.95
N LYS A 129 -22.06 1.02 -6.93
CA LYS A 129 -22.38 1.80 -8.14
C LYS A 129 -21.16 2.55 -8.71
N ILE A 130 -20.28 3.02 -7.85
CA ILE A 130 -19.05 3.70 -8.27
C ILE A 130 -18.10 2.70 -8.90
N CYS A 131 -17.94 1.51 -8.31
CA CYS A 131 -17.14 0.43 -8.88
C CYS A 131 -17.66 0.02 -10.27
N ASP A 132 -18.98 -0.24 -10.41
CA ASP A 132 -19.59 -0.54 -11.69
C ASP A 132 -19.34 0.55 -12.75
N TYR A 133 -19.40 1.82 -12.32
CA TYR A 133 -19.11 2.95 -13.22
C TYR A 133 -17.64 2.98 -13.62
N ILE A 134 -16.72 2.79 -12.69
CA ILE A 134 -15.27 2.75 -12.97
C ILE A 134 -14.96 1.63 -13.96
N ASP A 135 -15.51 0.43 -13.75
CA ASP A 135 -15.35 -0.70 -14.66
C ASP A 135 -15.87 -0.38 -16.08
N SER A 136 -16.97 0.37 -16.17
CA SER A 136 -17.57 0.76 -17.46
C SER A 136 -16.71 1.76 -18.26
N ILE A 137 -15.89 2.54 -17.60
CA ILE A 137 -15.01 3.55 -18.22
C ILE A 137 -13.53 3.13 -18.29
N ALA A 138 -13.19 1.98 -17.69
CA ALA A 138 -11.84 1.46 -17.74
C ALA A 138 -11.43 1.13 -19.17
N ILE A 139 -10.22 1.53 -19.54
CA ILE A 139 -9.64 1.26 -20.86
C ILE A 139 -8.47 0.29 -20.70
N PRO A 140 -8.29 -0.65 -21.64
CA PRO A 140 -7.15 -1.55 -21.63
C PRO A 140 -5.82 -0.79 -21.63
N LEU A 141 -4.86 -1.27 -20.85
CA LEU A 141 -3.53 -0.71 -20.79
C LEU A 141 -2.76 -1.06 -22.08
N ASP A 142 -2.29 -0.04 -22.80
CA ASP A 142 -1.35 -0.17 -23.90
C ASP A 142 0.01 0.43 -23.53
N LYS A 143 1.00 0.29 -24.43
CA LYS A 143 2.36 0.83 -24.20
C LYS A 143 2.37 2.33 -23.93
N LYS A 144 1.55 3.09 -24.63
CA LYS A 144 1.47 4.55 -24.47
C LYS A 144 0.90 4.90 -23.11
N LEU A 145 -0.19 4.25 -22.72
CA LEU A 145 -0.79 4.43 -21.40
C LEU A 145 0.16 3.99 -20.27
N THR A 146 0.90 2.89 -20.44
CA THR A 146 1.93 2.48 -19.49
C THR A 146 2.96 3.58 -19.28
N TYR A 147 3.42 4.19 -20.37
CA TYR A 147 4.36 5.31 -20.31
C TYR A 147 3.75 6.54 -19.62
N ASP A 148 2.52 6.90 -19.96
CA ASP A 148 1.85 8.07 -19.38
C ASP A 148 1.61 7.89 -17.87
N VAL A 149 1.24 6.67 -17.43
CA VAL A 149 1.10 6.31 -16.00
C VAL A 149 2.46 6.36 -15.32
N ALA A 150 3.49 5.72 -15.89
CA ALA A 150 4.84 5.73 -15.34
C ALA A 150 5.38 7.17 -15.21
N LYS A 151 5.14 8.02 -16.21
CA LYS A 151 5.54 9.44 -16.18
C LYS A 151 4.86 10.21 -15.08
N THR A 152 3.59 9.92 -14.80
CA THR A 152 2.86 10.54 -13.69
C THR A 152 3.44 10.11 -12.34
N SER A 153 3.70 8.82 -12.16
CA SER A 153 4.26 8.25 -10.93
C SER A 153 5.70 8.71 -10.66
N THR A 154 6.47 8.99 -11.71
CA THR A 154 7.85 9.49 -11.61
C THR A 154 7.95 11.03 -11.60
N HIS A 155 6.86 11.72 -11.28
CA HIS A 155 6.79 13.19 -11.24
C HIS A 155 7.26 13.88 -12.52
N GLY A 156 7.04 13.24 -13.68
CA GLY A 156 7.35 13.80 -15.00
C GLY A 156 8.73 13.46 -15.55
N SER A 157 9.46 12.54 -14.93
CA SER A 157 10.75 12.05 -15.48
C SER A 157 10.53 11.17 -16.69
N ASP A 158 10.91 11.67 -17.86
CA ASP A 158 10.83 10.91 -19.12
C ASP A 158 11.77 9.68 -19.11
N GLU A 159 12.95 9.82 -18.54
CA GLU A 159 13.96 8.76 -18.45
C GLU A 159 13.44 7.58 -17.60
N LEU A 160 12.97 7.84 -16.39
CA LEU A 160 12.44 6.80 -15.51
C LEU A 160 11.15 6.18 -16.09
N ALA A 161 10.28 7.00 -16.67
CA ALA A 161 9.06 6.51 -17.31
C ALA A 161 9.37 5.54 -18.45
N GLN A 162 10.40 5.82 -19.26
CA GLN A 162 10.83 4.94 -20.35
C GLN A 162 11.40 3.62 -19.81
N ILE A 163 12.28 3.68 -18.80
CA ILE A 163 12.86 2.49 -18.17
C ILE A 163 11.75 1.59 -17.60
N ILE A 164 10.78 2.16 -16.88
CA ILE A 164 9.65 1.42 -16.32
C ILE A 164 8.82 0.77 -17.44
N THR A 165 8.50 1.52 -18.50
CA THR A 165 7.73 1.01 -19.64
C THR A 165 8.44 -0.16 -20.30
N ASP A 166 9.74 -0.03 -20.54
CA ASP A 166 10.55 -1.08 -21.16
C ASP A 166 10.67 -2.32 -20.24
N ALA A 167 10.72 -2.12 -18.93
CA ALA A 167 10.72 -3.21 -17.96
C ALA A 167 9.42 -4.01 -18.02
N TYR A 168 8.26 -3.34 -18.03
CA TYR A 168 6.95 -4.00 -18.16
C TYR A 168 6.80 -4.72 -19.52
N GLU A 169 7.28 -4.13 -20.61
CA GLU A 169 7.27 -4.81 -21.91
C GLU A 169 8.13 -6.08 -21.91
N GLN A 170 9.31 -6.03 -21.29
CA GLN A 170 10.19 -7.20 -21.19
C GLN A 170 9.64 -8.27 -20.25
N ALA A 171 8.93 -7.87 -19.19
CA ALA A 171 8.30 -8.79 -18.25
C ALA A 171 7.13 -9.55 -18.91
N GLY A 172 6.34 -8.87 -19.75
CA GLY A 172 5.15 -9.44 -20.39
C GLY A 172 3.96 -9.56 -19.42
N GLU A 173 2.88 -10.18 -19.88
CA GLU A 173 1.59 -10.25 -19.18
C GLU A 173 1.66 -10.92 -17.80
N PHE A 174 2.53 -11.91 -17.62
CA PHE A 174 2.66 -12.67 -16.38
C PHE A 174 3.95 -12.36 -15.62
N GLY A 175 4.74 -11.40 -16.09
CA GLY A 175 5.99 -11.02 -15.46
C GLY A 175 5.79 -10.10 -14.27
N VAL A 176 6.68 -10.20 -13.28
CA VAL A 176 6.73 -9.32 -12.13
C VAL A 176 7.86 -8.33 -12.32
N VAL A 177 7.57 -7.05 -12.17
CA VAL A 177 8.56 -5.97 -12.16
C VAL A 177 8.79 -5.55 -10.71
N SER A 178 10.03 -5.66 -10.25
CA SER A 178 10.47 -5.18 -8.94
C SER A 178 11.61 -4.19 -9.12
N HIS A 179 11.87 -3.39 -8.10
CA HIS A 179 12.99 -2.46 -8.09
C HIS A 179 13.93 -2.79 -6.94
N GLU A 180 15.22 -2.66 -7.21
CA GLU A 180 16.27 -2.84 -6.23
C GLU A 180 17.27 -1.67 -6.34
N ARG A 181 17.97 -1.40 -5.25
CA ARG A 181 19.01 -0.38 -5.28
C ARG A 181 20.20 -0.88 -6.11
N SER A 182 20.57 -0.12 -7.14
CA SER A 182 21.79 -0.41 -7.91
C SER A 182 23.04 -0.25 -7.05
N TYR A 183 24.05 -1.09 -7.30
CA TYR A 183 25.40 -0.94 -6.75
C TYR A 183 26.29 -0.07 -7.63
N THR A 184 25.76 0.40 -8.76
CA THR A 184 26.40 1.31 -9.72
C THR A 184 25.65 2.63 -9.77
N ASP A 185 26.24 3.65 -10.38
CA ASP A 185 25.59 4.96 -10.58
C ASP A 185 24.55 4.95 -11.73
N GLU A 186 24.34 3.80 -12.37
CA GLU A 186 23.43 3.64 -13.50
C GLU A 186 22.16 2.89 -13.10
N THR A 187 21.02 3.32 -13.64
CA THR A 187 19.75 2.59 -13.59
C THR A 187 19.64 1.70 -14.83
N TYR A 188 19.42 0.41 -14.64
CA TYR A 188 19.31 -0.55 -15.74
C TYR A 188 18.24 -1.62 -15.45
N ILE A 189 17.75 -2.24 -16.52
CA ILE A 189 16.79 -3.35 -16.43
C ILE A 189 17.57 -4.66 -16.44
N LYS A 190 17.30 -5.51 -15.44
CA LYS A 190 17.80 -6.88 -15.38
C LYS A 190 16.62 -7.84 -15.52
N LYS A 191 16.54 -8.52 -16.64
CA LYS A 191 15.55 -9.58 -16.82
C LYS A 191 16.07 -10.89 -16.24
N VAL A 192 15.27 -11.52 -15.41
CA VAL A 192 15.51 -12.86 -14.85
C VAL A 192 14.36 -13.74 -15.32
N GLU A 193 14.67 -14.93 -15.84
CA GLU A 193 13.63 -15.91 -16.18
C GLU A 193 13.22 -16.69 -14.94
N GLY A 194 11.92 -16.86 -14.75
CA GLY A 194 11.34 -17.55 -13.60
C GLY A 194 10.48 -16.62 -12.75
N HIS A 195 9.78 -17.20 -11.78
CA HIS A 195 8.94 -16.47 -10.85
C HIS A 195 9.62 -16.44 -9.47
N PRO A 196 10.02 -15.27 -8.95
CA PRO A 196 10.57 -15.15 -7.62
C PRO A 196 9.48 -15.42 -6.57
N VAL A 197 9.79 -16.27 -5.61
CA VAL A 197 8.94 -16.51 -4.43
C VAL A 197 9.75 -16.07 -3.23
N GLU A 198 9.22 -15.16 -2.42
CA GLU A 198 9.87 -14.71 -1.18
C GLU A 198 9.75 -15.79 -0.10
N ALA A 199 10.38 -16.92 -0.33
CA ALA A 199 10.47 -18.04 0.59
C ALA A 199 11.80 -18.76 0.40
N GLY A 200 12.40 -19.17 1.49
CA GLY A 200 13.58 -20.00 1.47
C GLY A 200 13.25 -21.48 1.70
N PHE A 201 14.28 -22.32 1.73
CA PHE A 201 14.15 -23.72 2.15
C PHE A 201 13.81 -23.79 3.64
N THR A 202 13.06 -24.81 4.02
CA THR A 202 12.58 -25.01 5.40
C THR A 202 13.66 -25.59 6.33
N ASP A 203 14.72 -26.17 5.78
CA ASP A 203 15.80 -26.80 6.53
C ASP A 203 17.11 -26.75 5.74
N GLU A 204 18.23 -26.55 6.41
CA GLU A 204 19.58 -26.50 5.81
C GLU A 204 19.99 -27.79 5.12
N MET A 205 19.39 -28.93 5.48
CA MET A 205 19.64 -30.20 4.80
C MET A 205 19.21 -30.22 3.32
N TYR A 206 18.40 -29.26 2.88
CA TYR A 206 18.04 -29.12 1.47
C TYR A 206 19.13 -28.45 0.62
N ILE A 207 20.16 -27.88 1.25
CA ILE A 207 21.27 -27.26 0.52
C ILE A 207 22.06 -28.36 -0.21
N ASN A 208 22.02 -28.30 -1.54
CA ASN A 208 22.80 -29.22 -2.39
C ASN A 208 24.02 -28.53 -3.03
N ASN A 209 24.11 -27.21 -2.95
CA ASN A 209 25.30 -26.45 -3.35
C ASN A 209 25.89 -25.71 -2.13
N PRO A 210 26.84 -26.33 -1.40
CA PRO A 210 27.39 -25.74 -0.19
C PRO A 210 28.26 -24.51 -0.43
N THR A 211 28.77 -24.30 -1.65
CA THR A 211 29.62 -23.16 -1.99
C THR A 211 28.82 -21.85 -1.97
N TYR A 212 27.59 -21.87 -2.50
CA TYR A 212 26.69 -20.73 -2.57
C TYR A 212 25.55 -20.80 -1.55
N GLN A 213 25.50 -21.88 -0.75
CA GLN A 213 24.41 -22.15 0.19
C GLN A 213 23.03 -22.11 -0.47
N THR A 214 22.93 -22.68 -1.66
CA THR A 214 21.70 -22.74 -2.45
C THR A 214 21.18 -24.16 -2.59
N CYS A 215 19.89 -24.27 -2.89
CA CYS A 215 19.22 -25.51 -3.28
C CYS A 215 18.84 -25.37 -4.76
N GLU A 216 19.57 -26.08 -5.64
CA GLU A 216 19.45 -25.92 -7.09
C GLU A 216 19.05 -27.26 -7.72
N PHE A 217 18.07 -27.22 -8.59
CA PHE A 217 17.63 -28.38 -9.39
C PHE A 217 17.51 -27.99 -10.85
N ASP A 218 18.09 -28.78 -11.71
CA ASP A 218 17.96 -28.64 -13.15
C ASP A 218 16.70 -29.34 -13.64
N ASN A 219 15.80 -28.58 -14.27
CA ASN A 219 14.57 -29.06 -14.88
C ASN A 219 13.70 -29.96 -13.95
N PRO A 220 13.42 -29.54 -12.72
CA PRO A 220 12.69 -30.34 -11.75
C PRO A 220 11.21 -30.47 -12.11
N MET A 221 10.60 -31.58 -11.70
CA MET A 221 9.14 -31.66 -11.60
C MET A 221 8.67 -30.84 -10.41
N VAL A 222 7.72 -29.94 -10.63
CA VAL A 222 7.19 -29.06 -9.58
C VAL A 222 5.75 -29.44 -9.23
N LEU A 223 5.51 -29.75 -7.96
CA LEU A 223 4.16 -29.97 -7.41
C LEU A 223 3.71 -28.71 -6.66
N LEU A 224 2.62 -28.09 -7.14
CA LEU A 224 1.97 -26.96 -6.47
C LEU A 224 0.75 -27.43 -5.68
N SER A 225 0.64 -27.07 -4.42
CA SER A 225 -0.48 -27.43 -3.57
C SER A 225 -0.97 -26.21 -2.78
N MET A 226 -2.28 -25.98 -2.80
CA MET A 226 -2.94 -24.99 -1.94
C MET A 226 -3.11 -25.50 -0.51
N ASN A 227 -2.97 -26.80 -0.28
CA ASN A 227 -3.11 -27.43 1.01
C ASN A 227 -1.76 -27.64 1.67
N GLN A 228 -1.71 -27.49 2.98
CA GLN A 228 -0.51 -27.83 3.75
C GLN A 228 -0.25 -29.34 3.68
N ILE A 229 0.92 -29.72 3.16
CA ILE A 229 1.38 -31.10 3.11
C ILE A 229 1.97 -31.43 4.48
N LYS A 230 1.39 -32.42 5.18
CA LYS A 230 1.79 -32.84 6.54
C LYS A 230 2.37 -34.24 6.61
N ASP A 231 2.12 -35.06 5.58
CA ASP A 231 2.50 -36.44 5.56
C ASP A 231 2.96 -36.85 4.16
N TYR A 232 3.95 -37.71 4.07
CA TYR A 232 4.48 -38.28 2.84
C TYR A 232 3.40 -38.98 2.00
N ASN A 233 2.46 -39.67 2.65
CA ASN A 233 1.37 -40.33 1.95
C ASN A 233 0.48 -39.42 1.11
N GLN A 234 0.49 -38.11 1.39
CA GLN A 234 -0.26 -37.12 0.60
C GLN A 234 0.41 -36.82 -0.75
N ILE A 235 1.73 -36.99 -0.84
CA ILE A 235 2.50 -36.74 -2.06
C ILE A 235 2.92 -38.02 -2.78
N ALA A 236 2.98 -39.16 -2.08
CA ALA A 236 3.35 -40.43 -2.64
C ALA A 236 2.64 -40.84 -3.93
N PRO A 237 1.33 -40.51 -4.15
CA PRO A 237 0.66 -40.82 -5.42
C PRO A 237 1.16 -40.01 -6.62
N PHE A 238 1.92 -38.93 -6.40
CA PHE A 238 2.41 -38.03 -7.44
C PHE A 238 3.90 -38.25 -7.76
N ILE A 239 4.58 -39.05 -6.98
CA ILE A 239 5.98 -39.45 -7.15
C ILE A 239 6.04 -40.83 -7.80
#